data_1b4ee8428e8a192e4167adeb4381e4ad
#
_entry.id   1b4ee8428e8a192e4167adeb4381e4ad
#
_cell.length_a   1.000
_cell.length_b   1.000
_cell.length_c   1.000
_cell.angle_alpha   90.00
_cell.angle_beta   90.00
_cell.angle_gamma   90.00
#
_symmetry.space_group_name_H-M   'P 1'
#
loop_
_entity.id
_entity.type
_entity.pdbx_description
1 polymer ?
#
loop_
_entity_poly.entity_id
_entity_poly.type
_entity_poly.pdbx_seq_one_letter_code
_entity_poly.pdbx_strand_id
1 'polypeptide(L)'
;MKIAMVSEHASPLATVGGADAGGQNVHVASLSRALAARGHDVTVYTRREAASQPEEVDFAPGVTVVHVPAGPAVVMAKDDLLPWMPDFSRWLARRWHAGPPDLAHSHFWMSGLATLAAARDTAVPTVHTFHALGAVKRRHQGKADTSPRERIETEALLARQTDAVIATCADEVAELSRMRMPGNSMSIVPCGVDLNAFTPTGPKMDLGPGPILLAIGRAVPRKGVETTIRALRHVPDATLVVAGGAPGEPEPARLARIAEMCGVAHRVRFLGKVDRDDVPALMRAADVVVSVPWYEPFGIVPLEAMACGVPVVASAVGGHLDTVVPGVTGLLVPPRRPAALGRALRGLLADPFLLTAYGIAAADRARSRYDWGRVAAQTVAVYTDVLTSLGRSPGMTGALPGTGAA
;
A
#
# COMPACT_ATOMS: atom_id res chain seq x y z
N MET A 1 0.58 -4.77 24.02
CA MET A 1 0.00 -5.94 23.34
C MET A 1 1.10 -6.67 22.58
N LYS A 2 1.01 -8.00 22.53
CA LYS A 2 1.77 -8.84 21.59
C LYS A 2 0.96 -8.99 20.31
N ILE A 3 1.45 -8.44 19.20
CA ILE A 3 0.76 -8.37 17.92
C ILE A 3 1.45 -9.30 16.92
N ALA A 4 0.71 -10.27 16.37
CA ALA A 4 1.16 -11.06 15.24
C ALA A 4 0.74 -10.37 13.94
N MET A 5 1.69 -9.82 13.20
CA MET A 5 1.44 -9.25 11.88
C MET A 5 1.79 -10.28 10.81
N VAL A 6 0.84 -10.68 9.99
CA VAL A 6 1.03 -11.75 8.99
C VAL A 6 1.04 -11.17 7.58
N SER A 7 2.14 -11.33 6.86
CA SER A 7 2.34 -10.82 5.51
C SER A 7 3.22 -11.78 4.70
N GLU A 8 2.61 -12.79 4.08
CA GLU A 8 3.28 -13.95 3.51
C GLU A 8 4.30 -13.60 2.41
N HIS A 9 4.01 -12.59 1.56
CA HIS A 9 4.88 -12.20 0.43
C HIS A 9 5.48 -10.80 0.56
N ALA A 10 4.92 -9.94 1.42
CA ALA A 10 5.37 -8.55 1.54
C ALA A 10 6.19 -8.37 2.82
N SER A 11 7.40 -8.94 2.81
CA SER A 11 8.34 -8.81 3.92
C SER A 11 8.73 -7.35 4.18
N PRO A 12 8.78 -6.89 5.45
CA PRO A 12 9.29 -5.57 5.78
C PRO A 12 10.80 -5.42 5.51
N LEU A 13 11.51 -6.53 5.34
CA LEU A 13 12.93 -6.56 4.99
C LEU A 13 13.19 -6.39 3.49
N ALA A 14 12.15 -6.50 2.65
CA ALA A 14 12.31 -6.41 1.20
C ALA A 14 12.64 -4.97 0.77
N THR A 15 13.62 -4.85 -0.13
CA THR A 15 13.96 -3.57 -0.76
C THR A 15 12.82 -3.12 -1.66
N VAL A 16 12.30 -1.91 -1.42
CA VAL A 16 11.23 -1.32 -2.24
C VAL A 16 11.68 -1.20 -3.70
N GLY A 17 10.83 -1.65 -4.64
CA GLY A 17 11.13 -1.64 -6.08
C GLY A 17 11.52 -3.01 -6.66
N GLY A 18 11.51 -4.08 -5.88
CA GLY A 18 11.54 -5.46 -6.39
C GLY A 18 10.22 -5.83 -7.10
N ALA A 19 10.21 -6.97 -7.80
CA ALA A 19 9.08 -7.41 -8.63
C ALA A 19 7.73 -7.42 -7.89
N ASP A 20 7.71 -7.86 -6.62
CA ASP A 20 6.54 -7.88 -5.75
C ASP A 20 6.66 -6.90 -4.55
N ALA A 21 7.75 -6.13 -4.43
CA ALA A 21 7.91 -5.13 -3.40
C ALA A 21 7.17 -3.82 -3.78
N GLY A 22 6.21 -3.42 -2.96
CA GLY A 22 5.34 -2.28 -3.25
C GLY A 22 4.74 -1.65 -2.00
N GLY A 23 3.59 -1.01 -2.14
CA GLY A 23 2.90 -0.30 -1.06
C GLY A 23 2.63 -1.14 0.17
N GLN A 24 2.35 -2.45 0.03
CA GLN A 24 2.12 -3.33 1.17
C GLN A 24 3.40 -3.52 2.02
N ASN A 25 4.57 -3.69 1.40
CA ASN A 25 5.84 -3.80 2.15
C ASN A 25 6.11 -2.54 2.97
N VAL A 26 5.93 -1.35 2.36
CA VAL A 26 6.04 -0.06 3.05
C VAL A 26 5.05 0.03 4.20
N HIS A 27 3.79 -0.35 3.96
CA HIS A 27 2.73 -0.32 4.98
C HIS A 27 3.07 -1.22 6.17
N VAL A 28 3.40 -2.50 5.93
CA VAL A 28 3.74 -3.46 6.99
C VAL A 28 4.95 -3.01 7.77
N ALA A 29 6.03 -2.59 7.09
CA ALA A 29 7.24 -2.11 7.74
C ALA A 29 7.00 -0.88 8.62
N SER A 30 6.28 0.11 8.11
CA SER A 30 6.06 1.38 8.81
C SER A 30 5.05 1.23 9.94
N LEU A 31 3.95 0.47 9.72
CA LEU A 31 2.96 0.21 10.76
C LEU A 31 3.57 -0.58 11.91
N SER A 32 4.40 -1.61 11.63
CA SER A 32 5.07 -2.39 12.67
C SER A 32 5.95 -1.52 13.55
N ARG A 33 6.79 -0.65 12.95
CA ARG A 33 7.63 0.30 13.70
C ARG A 33 6.79 1.29 14.52
N ALA A 34 5.71 1.81 13.94
CA ALA A 34 4.85 2.78 14.62
C ALA A 34 4.07 2.16 15.80
N LEU A 35 3.66 0.89 15.68
CA LEU A 35 3.05 0.13 16.77
C LEU A 35 4.07 -0.14 17.89
N ALA A 36 5.29 -0.56 17.54
CA ALA A 36 6.36 -0.80 18.49
C ALA A 36 6.77 0.49 19.24
N ALA A 37 6.86 1.63 18.53
CA ALA A 37 7.11 2.93 19.14
C ALA A 37 6.03 3.36 20.16
N ARG A 38 4.84 2.72 20.12
CA ARG A 38 3.76 2.90 21.10
C ARG A 38 3.80 1.86 22.24
N GLY A 39 4.87 1.09 22.35
CA GLY A 39 5.07 0.10 23.42
C GLY A 39 4.39 -1.25 23.16
N HIS A 40 4.07 -1.59 21.91
CA HIS A 40 3.59 -2.92 21.53
C HIS A 40 4.76 -3.80 21.08
N ASP A 41 4.66 -5.11 21.36
CA ASP A 41 5.59 -6.13 20.86
C ASP A 41 5.04 -6.70 19.55
N VAL A 42 5.73 -6.50 18.44
CA VAL A 42 5.27 -6.82 17.10
C VAL A 42 6.13 -7.92 16.49
N THR A 43 5.51 -9.04 16.15
CA THR A 43 6.15 -10.10 15.38
C THR A 43 5.55 -10.15 13.98
N VAL A 44 6.39 -9.93 12.95
CA VAL A 44 5.98 -10.00 11.55
C VAL A 44 6.31 -11.38 10.98
N TYR A 45 5.31 -12.13 10.57
CA TYR A 45 5.45 -13.44 9.95
C TYR A 45 5.42 -13.31 8.43
N THR A 46 6.50 -13.72 7.77
CA THR A 46 6.64 -13.72 6.32
C THR A 46 7.21 -15.04 5.85
N ARG A 47 7.02 -15.42 4.59
CA ARG A 47 7.54 -16.68 4.07
C ARG A 47 9.07 -16.62 3.93
N ARG A 48 9.75 -17.75 4.22
CA ARG A 48 11.17 -17.92 3.94
C ARG A 48 11.40 -18.03 2.43
N GLU A 49 12.27 -17.18 1.89
CA GLU A 49 12.57 -17.08 0.45
C GLU A 49 13.98 -17.52 0.08
N ALA A 50 14.82 -17.81 1.07
CA ALA A 50 16.15 -18.38 0.85
C ALA A 50 16.54 -19.27 2.03
N ALA A 51 17.29 -20.35 1.74
CA ALA A 51 17.76 -21.27 2.78
C ALA A 51 18.72 -20.58 3.78
N SER A 52 19.41 -19.53 3.34
CA SER A 52 20.35 -18.74 4.16
C SER A 52 19.64 -17.74 5.08
N GLN A 53 18.33 -17.49 4.92
CA GLN A 53 17.62 -16.58 5.84
C GLN A 53 17.51 -17.21 7.23
N PRO A 54 17.89 -16.50 8.30
CA PRO A 54 17.67 -16.96 9.67
C PRO A 54 16.18 -17.06 9.97
N GLU A 55 15.82 -17.83 10.97
CA GLU A 55 14.39 -17.98 11.35
C GLU A 55 13.83 -16.66 11.85
N GLU A 56 14.59 -15.93 12.64
CA GLU A 56 14.18 -14.66 13.24
C GLU A 56 15.22 -13.56 12.96
N VAL A 57 14.75 -12.33 12.75
CA VAL A 57 15.56 -11.14 12.50
C VAL A 57 14.98 -9.97 13.29
N ASP A 58 15.78 -9.29 14.08
CA ASP A 58 15.43 -8.00 14.69
C ASP A 58 15.38 -6.94 13.60
N PHE A 59 14.20 -6.41 13.33
CA PHE A 59 13.97 -5.43 12.28
C PHE A 59 14.04 -3.98 12.78
N ALA A 60 13.51 -3.76 13.98
CA ALA A 60 13.55 -2.48 14.67
C ALA A 60 13.30 -2.73 16.16
N PRO A 61 13.58 -1.77 17.07
CA PRO A 61 13.23 -1.90 18.48
C PRO A 61 11.76 -2.31 18.65
N GLY A 62 11.52 -3.46 19.29
CA GLY A 62 10.19 -4.02 19.51
C GLY A 62 9.52 -4.65 18.26
N VAL A 63 10.28 -4.88 17.18
CA VAL A 63 9.78 -5.56 15.97
C VAL A 63 10.71 -6.68 15.56
N THR A 64 10.21 -7.92 15.60
CA THR A 64 10.90 -9.11 15.11
C THR A 64 10.25 -9.62 13.82
N VAL A 65 11.03 -9.99 12.82
CA VAL A 65 10.57 -10.67 11.61
C VAL A 65 10.88 -12.14 11.69
N VAL A 66 9.89 -12.97 11.44
CA VAL A 66 9.98 -14.43 11.47
C VAL A 66 9.79 -14.99 10.07
N HIS A 67 10.76 -15.75 9.58
CA HIS A 67 10.71 -16.41 8.28
C HIS A 67 10.07 -17.80 8.39
N VAL A 68 8.80 -17.90 8.01
CA VAL A 68 8.01 -19.10 8.07
C VAL A 68 8.39 -20.08 6.94
N PRO A 69 8.78 -21.35 7.26
CA PRO A 69 9.16 -22.34 6.27
C PRO A 69 7.92 -22.98 5.62
N ALA A 70 7.26 -22.23 4.74
CA ALA A 70 6.09 -22.68 3.96
C ALA A 70 6.50 -22.87 2.50
N GLY A 71 6.59 -24.13 2.05
CA GLY A 71 7.07 -24.50 0.73
C GLY A 71 8.60 -24.34 0.57
N PRO A 72 9.11 -24.36 -0.68
CA PRO A 72 10.54 -24.28 -0.95
C PRO A 72 11.11 -22.90 -0.56
N ALA A 73 12.33 -22.89 -0.02
CA ALA A 73 13.03 -21.66 0.38
C ALA A 73 13.65 -20.96 -0.85
N VAL A 74 12.81 -20.49 -1.75
CA VAL A 74 13.17 -19.74 -2.98
C VAL A 74 12.18 -18.59 -3.19
N VAL A 75 12.59 -17.56 -3.92
CA VAL A 75 11.69 -16.48 -4.36
C VAL A 75 10.65 -17.05 -5.31
N MET A 76 9.38 -16.78 -5.06
CA MET A 76 8.24 -17.22 -5.86
C MET A 76 7.35 -16.03 -6.21
N ALA A 77 6.69 -16.10 -7.37
CA ALA A 77 5.66 -15.14 -7.69
C ALA A 77 4.50 -15.28 -6.68
N LYS A 78 3.94 -14.16 -6.26
CA LYS A 78 2.91 -14.19 -5.19
C LYS A 78 1.68 -15.04 -5.56
N ASP A 79 1.30 -15.07 -6.85
CA ASP A 79 0.13 -15.84 -7.30
C ASP A 79 0.37 -17.37 -7.23
N ASP A 80 1.64 -17.82 -7.04
CA ASP A 80 2.05 -19.23 -6.87
C ASP A 80 2.14 -19.66 -5.39
N LEU A 81 1.87 -18.77 -4.45
CA LEU A 81 2.02 -19.04 -3.02
C LEU A 81 0.82 -19.77 -2.40
N LEU A 82 -0.36 -19.73 -3.04
CA LEU A 82 -1.58 -20.33 -2.49
C LEU A 82 -1.43 -21.79 -2.03
N PRO A 83 -0.77 -22.70 -2.78
CA PRO A 83 -0.60 -24.11 -2.35
C PRO A 83 0.15 -24.27 -1.02
N TRP A 84 0.95 -23.28 -0.61
CA TRP A 84 1.77 -23.32 0.60
C TRP A 84 1.10 -22.68 1.83
N MET A 85 -0.09 -22.10 1.66
CA MET A 85 -0.81 -21.48 2.78
C MET A 85 -1.25 -22.47 3.87
N PRO A 86 -1.58 -23.74 3.59
CA PRO A 86 -1.81 -24.72 4.63
C PRO A 86 -0.57 -25.01 5.50
N ASP A 87 0.64 -25.02 4.92
CA ASP A 87 1.88 -25.18 5.67
C ASP A 87 2.16 -23.96 6.54
N PHE A 88 1.97 -22.76 5.97
CA PHE A 88 2.09 -21.49 6.68
C PHE A 88 1.15 -21.45 7.89
N SER A 89 -0.11 -21.80 7.70
CA SER A 89 -1.12 -21.84 8.74
C SER A 89 -0.76 -22.83 9.87
N ARG A 90 -0.35 -24.08 9.54
CA ARG A 90 0.05 -25.08 10.54
C ARG A 90 1.26 -24.63 11.35
N TRP A 91 2.19 -23.92 10.71
CA TRP A 91 3.35 -23.39 11.41
C TRP A 91 2.94 -22.27 12.38
N LEU A 92 2.09 -21.33 11.95
CA LEU A 92 1.54 -20.28 12.82
C LEU A 92 0.80 -20.88 14.02
N ALA A 93 -0.07 -21.87 13.80
CA ALA A 93 -0.83 -22.51 14.87
C ALA A 93 0.10 -23.11 15.93
N ARG A 94 1.14 -23.86 15.53
CA ARG A 94 2.12 -24.42 16.47
C ARG A 94 2.86 -23.32 17.24
N ARG A 95 3.26 -22.24 16.59
CA ARG A 95 3.95 -21.12 17.24
C ARG A 95 3.05 -20.42 18.25
N TRP A 96 1.78 -20.21 17.90
CA TRP A 96 0.82 -19.54 18.76
C TRP A 96 0.32 -20.43 19.92
N HIS A 97 0.29 -21.74 19.77
CA HIS A 97 0.07 -22.63 20.92
C HIS A 97 1.18 -22.53 21.96
N ALA A 98 2.44 -22.36 21.53
CA ALA A 98 3.57 -22.20 22.44
C ALA A 98 3.65 -20.82 23.08
N GLY A 99 3.18 -19.77 22.38
CA GLY A 99 3.19 -18.40 22.86
C GLY A 99 2.17 -17.54 22.09
N PRO A 100 0.90 -17.50 22.54
CA PRO A 100 -0.16 -16.82 21.82
C PRO A 100 0.07 -15.30 21.80
N PRO A 101 -0.16 -14.65 20.64
CA PRO A 101 -0.29 -13.21 20.58
C PRO A 101 -1.64 -12.76 21.17
N ASP A 102 -1.77 -11.49 21.55
CA ASP A 102 -3.04 -10.93 21.98
C ASP A 102 -4.05 -10.87 20.79
N LEU A 103 -3.53 -10.62 19.58
CA LEU A 103 -4.29 -10.64 18.32
C LEU A 103 -3.36 -10.85 17.11
N ALA A 104 -3.95 -11.26 15.98
CA ALA A 104 -3.28 -11.38 14.69
C ALA A 104 -3.88 -10.41 13.67
N HIS A 105 -3.04 -9.58 13.02
CA HIS A 105 -3.42 -8.71 11.92
C HIS A 105 -2.80 -9.21 10.61
N SER A 106 -3.62 -9.70 9.72
CA SER A 106 -3.20 -10.24 8.43
C SER A 106 -3.34 -9.22 7.30
N HIS A 107 -2.36 -9.23 6.40
CA HIS A 107 -2.25 -8.31 5.28
C HIS A 107 -2.27 -9.08 3.96
N PHE A 108 -3.26 -8.83 3.11
CA PHE A 108 -3.54 -9.54 1.87
C PHE A 108 -4.26 -10.88 2.08
N TRP A 109 -5.03 -11.31 1.08
CA TRP A 109 -5.99 -12.41 1.19
C TRP A 109 -5.38 -13.78 1.54
N MET A 110 -4.18 -14.10 1.05
CA MET A 110 -3.50 -15.37 1.38
C MET A 110 -3.01 -15.38 2.82
N SER A 111 -2.44 -14.28 3.32
CA SER A 111 -2.15 -14.12 4.75
C SER A 111 -3.41 -14.26 5.59
N GLY A 112 -4.52 -13.65 5.14
CA GLY A 112 -5.82 -13.78 5.79
C GLY A 112 -6.27 -15.23 5.90
N LEU A 113 -6.18 -15.99 4.81
CA LEU A 113 -6.54 -17.41 4.78
C LEU A 113 -5.72 -18.23 5.79
N ALA A 114 -4.39 -18.05 5.77
CA ALA A 114 -3.50 -18.77 6.68
C ALA A 114 -3.72 -18.36 8.15
N THR A 115 -3.92 -17.08 8.41
CA THR A 115 -4.19 -16.53 9.75
C THR A 115 -5.50 -17.06 10.31
N LEU A 116 -6.58 -17.00 9.51
CA LEU A 116 -7.89 -17.46 9.95
C LEU A 116 -7.90 -18.96 10.28
N ALA A 117 -7.17 -19.77 9.47
CA ALA A 117 -7.04 -21.20 9.75
C ALA A 117 -6.26 -21.46 11.06
N ALA A 118 -5.13 -20.74 11.28
CA ALA A 118 -4.36 -20.86 12.53
C ALA A 118 -5.14 -20.36 13.76
N ALA A 119 -5.92 -19.28 13.60
CA ALA A 119 -6.72 -18.68 14.67
C ALA A 119 -7.86 -19.60 15.14
N ARG A 120 -8.45 -20.41 14.26
CA ARG A 120 -9.47 -21.41 14.65
C ARG A 120 -8.94 -22.41 15.66
N ASP A 121 -7.68 -22.81 15.51
CA ASP A 121 -7.05 -23.80 16.41
C ASP A 121 -6.58 -23.16 17.73
N THR A 122 -6.28 -21.86 17.73
CA THR A 122 -5.63 -21.16 18.84
C THR A 122 -6.51 -20.12 19.53
N ALA A 123 -7.71 -19.87 19.00
CA ALA A 123 -8.64 -18.83 19.45
C ALA A 123 -8.01 -17.42 19.53
N VAL A 124 -7.01 -17.13 18.70
CA VAL A 124 -6.41 -15.80 18.59
C VAL A 124 -7.34 -14.87 17.81
N PRO A 125 -7.69 -13.68 18.34
CA PRO A 125 -8.50 -12.70 17.63
C PRO A 125 -7.85 -12.24 16.33
N THR A 126 -8.66 -11.98 15.30
CA THR A 126 -8.19 -11.70 13.94
C THR A 126 -8.63 -10.34 13.41
N VAL A 127 -7.70 -9.57 12.91
CA VAL A 127 -7.94 -8.36 12.13
C VAL A 127 -7.37 -8.55 10.73
N HIS A 128 -8.01 -7.99 9.71
CA HIS A 128 -7.57 -8.15 8.32
C HIS A 128 -7.54 -6.84 7.55
N THR A 129 -6.51 -6.65 6.71
CA THR A 129 -6.41 -5.60 5.70
C THR A 129 -6.16 -6.22 4.32
N PHE A 130 -7.06 -5.97 3.36
CA PHE A 130 -6.97 -6.60 2.03
C PHE A 130 -5.87 -6.00 1.15
N HIS A 131 -5.55 -4.72 1.28
CA HIS A 131 -4.65 -3.94 0.42
C HIS A 131 -5.04 -3.87 -1.06
N ALA A 132 -5.73 -4.86 -1.57
CA ALA A 132 -6.29 -4.89 -2.93
C ALA A 132 -7.32 -6.02 -3.04
N LEU A 133 -8.49 -5.71 -3.56
CA LEU A 133 -9.57 -6.69 -3.74
C LEU A 133 -9.52 -7.32 -5.14
N GLY A 134 -9.67 -8.64 -5.20
CA GLY A 134 -9.69 -9.42 -6.42
C GLY A 134 -10.85 -9.04 -7.35
N ALA A 135 -12.02 -8.73 -6.80
CA ALA A 135 -13.17 -8.26 -7.57
C ALA A 135 -12.86 -6.95 -8.32
N VAL A 136 -12.18 -6.00 -7.66
CA VAL A 136 -11.74 -4.74 -8.27
C VAL A 136 -10.67 -5.02 -9.34
N LYS A 137 -9.64 -5.83 -9.01
CA LYS A 137 -8.59 -6.20 -9.97
C LYS A 137 -9.18 -6.83 -11.23
N ARG A 138 -10.08 -7.78 -11.08
CA ARG A 138 -10.75 -8.47 -12.20
C ARG A 138 -11.59 -7.52 -13.04
N ARG A 139 -12.33 -6.59 -12.42
CA ARG A 139 -13.13 -5.56 -13.13
C ARG A 139 -12.26 -4.70 -14.04
N HIS A 140 -11.05 -4.34 -13.62
CA HIS A 140 -10.17 -3.44 -14.37
C HIS A 140 -9.20 -4.14 -15.32
N GLN A 141 -8.78 -5.37 -15.01
CA GLN A 141 -7.80 -6.12 -15.81
C GLN A 141 -8.44 -7.19 -16.70
N GLY A 142 -9.65 -7.64 -16.38
CA GLY A 142 -10.36 -8.66 -17.18
C GLY A 142 -9.53 -9.93 -17.35
N LYS A 143 -9.28 -10.32 -18.59
CA LYS A 143 -8.50 -11.53 -18.94
C LYS A 143 -7.00 -11.44 -18.58
N ALA A 144 -6.48 -10.25 -18.32
CA ALA A 144 -5.09 -10.05 -17.89
C ALA A 144 -4.91 -10.24 -16.36
N ASP A 145 -5.97 -10.53 -15.62
CA ASP A 145 -5.89 -10.86 -14.21
C ASP A 145 -5.34 -12.30 -14.03
N THR A 146 -4.15 -12.41 -13.45
CA THR A 146 -3.44 -13.67 -13.17
C THR A 146 -3.80 -14.30 -11.83
N SER A 147 -4.65 -13.62 -11.03
CA SER A 147 -5.01 -14.12 -9.69
C SER A 147 -5.70 -15.48 -9.76
N PRO A 148 -5.44 -16.37 -8.79
CA PRO A 148 -6.18 -17.62 -8.63
C PRO A 148 -7.70 -17.40 -8.63
N ARG A 149 -8.46 -18.36 -9.17
CA ARG A 149 -9.93 -18.24 -9.31
C ARG A 149 -10.62 -18.15 -7.95
N GLU A 150 -10.05 -18.81 -6.96
CA GLU A 150 -10.54 -18.90 -5.58
C GLU A 150 -10.45 -17.58 -4.82
N ARG A 151 -9.68 -16.62 -5.32
CA ARG A 151 -9.38 -15.38 -4.61
C ARG A 151 -10.62 -14.63 -4.17
N ILE A 152 -11.59 -14.40 -5.07
CA ILE A 152 -12.78 -13.59 -4.75
C ILE A 152 -13.66 -14.27 -3.70
N GLU A 153 -13.83 -15.58 -3.79
CA GLU A 153 -14.59 -16.37 -2.81
C GLU A 153 -13.90 -16.39 -1.45
N THR A 154 -12.56 -16.53 -1.46
CA THR A 154 -11.74 -16.47 -0.24
C THR A 154 -11.80 -15.09 0.40
N GLU A 155 -11.69 -14.02 -0.36
CA GLU A 155 -11.84 -12.66 0.17
C GLU A 155 -13.23 -12.45 0.79
N ALA A 156 -14.29 -12.97 0.17
CA ALA A 156 -15.64 -12.90 0.74
C ALA A 156 -15.78 -13.76 2.02
N LEU A 157 -15.07 -14.87 2.13
CA LEU A 157 -15.00 -15.67 3.35
C LEU A 157 -14.29 -14.91 4.47
N LEU A 158 -13.11 -14.35 4.18
CA LEU A 158 -12.33 -13.54 5.13
C LEU A 158 -13.14 -12.36 5.64
N ALA A 159 -13.80 -11.62 4.74
CA ALA A 159 -14.65 -10.50 5.10
C ALA A 159 -15.77 -10.85 6.09
N ARG A 160 -16.21 -12.10 6.14
CA ARG A 160 -17.28 -12.57 7.05
C ARG A 160 -16.78 -13.25 8.32
N GLN A 161 -15.56 -13.75 8.33
CA GLN A 161 -15.06 -14.61 9.41
C GLN A 161 -13.95 -14.00 10.26
N THR A 162 -13.34 -12.91 9.82
CA THR A 162 -12.42 -12.12 10.66
C THR A 162 -13.22 -11.26 11.65
N ASP A 163 -12.67 -11.06 12.84
CA ASP A 163 -13.34 -10.26 13.89
C ASP A 163 -13.48 -8.80 13.49
N ALA A 164 -12.50 -8.24 12.76
CA ALA A 164 -12.60 -6.92 12.17
C ALA A 164 -11.79 -6.81 10.87
N VAL A 165 -12.20 -5.88 10.00
CA VAL A 165 -11.46 -5.47 8.80
C VAL A 165 -11.07 -4.00 8.91
N ILE A 166 -9.80 -3.72 8.66
CA ILE A 166 -9.29 -2.37 8.46
C ILE A 166 -9.23 -2.11 6.96
N ALA A 167 -10.17 -1.31 6.47
CA ALA A 167 -10.15 -0.80 5.10
C ALA A 167 -9.26 0.45 5.02
N THR A 168 -8.56 0.63 3.91
CA THR A 168 -7.63 1.75 3.72
C THR A 168 -8.30 3.01 3.18
N CYS A 169 -9.51 2.90 2.63
CA CYS A 169 -10.28 4.02 2.08
C CYS A 169 -11.78 3.71 2.02
N ALA A 170 -12.60 4.74 1.78
CA ALA A 170 -14.05 4.62 1.69
C ALA A 170 -14.50 3.75 0.50
N ASP A 171 -13.79 3.79 -0.64
CA ASP A 171 -14.08 2.94 -1.80
C ASP A 171 -13.93 1.45 -1.47
N GLU A 172 -12.90 1.08 -0.68
CA GLU A 172 -12.71 -0.30 -0.20
C GLU A 172 -13.87 -0.75 0.70
N VAL A 173 -14.37 0.13 1.60
CA VAL A 173 -15.57 -0.14 2.41
C VAL A 173 -16.79 -0.39 1.52
N ALA A 174 -16.97 0.41 0.48
CA ALA A 174 -18.08 0.22 -0.46
C ALA A 174 -17.99 -1.13 -1.21
N GLU A 175 -16.79 -1.55 -1.61
CA GLU A 175 -16.57 -2.86 -2.24
C GLU A 175 -16.81 -4.02 -1.25
N LEU A 176 -16.32 -3.92 -0.02
CA LEU A 176 -16.55 -4.92 1.04
C LEU A 176 -18.03 -5.04 1.41
N SER A 177 -18.77 -3.92 1.43
CA SER A 177 -20.22 -3.92 1.65
C SER A 177 -20.97 -4.68 0.55
N ARG A 178 -20.50 -4.57 -0.71
CA ARG A 178 -21.03 -5.40 -1.82
C ARG A 178 -20.78 -6.90 -1.61
N MET A 179 -19.70 -7.24 -0.90
CA MET A 179 -19.39 -8.63 -0.49
C MET A 179 -20.19 -9.09 0.73
N ARG A 180 -21.15 -8.28 1.21
CA ARG A 180 -22.02 -8.54 2.38
C ARG A 180 -21.23 -8.65 3.71
N MET A 181 -20.15 -7.90 3.85
CA MET A 181 -19.49 -7.74 5.12
C MET A 181 -20.34 -6.89 6.07
N PRO A 182 -20.50 -7.29 7.36
CA PRO A 182 -21.19 -6.45 8.35
C PRO A 182 -20.49 -5.11 8.54
N GLY A 183 -21.25 -4.01 8.50
CA GLY A 183 -20.67 -2.65 8.57
C GLY A 183 -20.01 -2.32 9.92
N ASN A 184 -20.48 -2.92 11.00
CA ASN A 184 -19.93 -2.75 12.34
C ASN A 184 -18.57 -3.45 12.57
N SER A 185 -18.14 -4.29 11.64
CA SER A 185 -16.84 -4.95 11.68
C SER A 185 -15.81 -4.28 10.76
N MET A 186 -16.12 -3.12 10.17
CA MET A 186 -15.23 -2.38 9.27
C MET A 186 -14.85 -1.03 9.86
N SER A 187 -13.55 -0.73 9.82
CA SER A 187 -13.00 0.57 10.19
C SER A 187 -12.13 1.12 9.06
N ILE A 188 -12.15 2.43 8.82
CA ILE A 188 -11.25 3.07 7.86
C ILE A 188 -10.02 3.56 8.61
N VAL A 189 -8.87 2.96 8.30
CA VAL A 189 -7.57 3.44 8.75
C VAL A 189 -6.67 3.57 7.51
N PRO A 190 -6.33 4.78 7.08
CA PRO A 190 -5.56 5.00 5.87
C PRO A 190 -4.12 4.50 6.00
N CYS A 191 -3.41 4.34 4.89
CA CYS A 191 -1.96 4.23 4.94
C CYS A 191 -1.32 5.54 5.41
N GLY A 192 -0.13 5.44 5.98
CA GLY A 192 0.65 6.60 6.39
C GLY A 192 1.73 6.98 5.39
N VAL A 193 2.40 8.08 5.70
CA VAL A 193 3.61 8.56 5.04
C VAL A 193 4.68 8.85 6.08
N ASP A 194 5.95 8.60 5.72
CA ASP A 194 7.10 8.94 6.58
C ASP A 194 7.38 10.44 6.47
N LEU A 195 6.94 11.18 7.48
CA LEU A 195 7.10 12.64 7.54
C LEU A 195 8.52 13.09 7.93
N ASN A 196 9.43 12.17 8.27
CA ASN A 196 10.86 12.48 8.45
C ASN A 196 11.60 12.43 7.13
N ALA A 197 11.24 11.50 6.24
CA ALA A 197 11.84 11.37 4.92
C ALA A 197 11.19 12.31 3.90
N PHE A 198 9.85 12.38 3.90
CA PHE A 198 9.07 13.20 2.97
C PHE A 198 8.68 14.53 3.61
N THR A 199 9.44 15.57 3.30
CA THR A 199 9.27 16.93 3.84
C THR A 199 9.26 17.96 2.72
N PRO A 200 8.57 19.11 2.88
CA PRO A 200 8.58 20.18 1.88
C PRO A 200 9.97 20.81 1.67
N THR A 201 10.84 20.68 2.68
CA THR A 201 12.21 21.21 2.67
C THR A 201 13.23 20.11 2.48
N GLY A 202 14.36 20.43 1.88
CA GLY A 202 15.48 19.51 1.66
C GLY A 202 16.03 19.57 0.22
N PRO A 203 16.97 18.69 -0.12
CA PRO A 203 17.56 18.65 -1.46
C PRO A 203 16.53 18.42 -2.56
N LYS A 204 16.75 19.01 -3.73
CA LYS A 204 16.01 18.77 -4.97
C LYS A 204 16.94 18.10 -5.97
N MET A 205 16.42 17.11 -6.70
CA MET A 205 17.13 16.52 -7.83
C MET A 205 17.15 17.51 -9.00
N ASP A 206 18.25 17.60 -9.74
CA ASP A 206 18.27 18.40 -10.97
C ASP A 206 17.54 17.67 -12.09
N LEU A 207 16.39 18.17 -12.45
CA LEU A 207 15.55 17.65 -13.54
C LEU A 207 15.55 18.56 -14.79
N GLY A 208 16.45 19.56 -14.81
CA GLY A 208 16.53 20.55 -15.90
C GLY A 208 15.46 21.64 -15.82
N PRO A 209 15.44 22.54 -16.80
CA PRO A 209 14.57 23.74 -16.81
C PRO A 209 13.13 23.40 -17.22
N GLY A 210 12.23 24.33 -16.87
CA GLY A 210 10.80 24.29 -17.23
C GLY A 210 9.93 23.53 -16.24
N PRO A 211 8.61 23.50 -16.48
CA PRO A 211 7.69 22.78 -15.62
C PRO A 211 7.91 21.26 -15.67
N ILE A 212 8.08 20.66 -14.52
CA ILE A 212 8.33 19.21 -14.35
C ILE A 212 7.08 18.49 -13.85
N LEU A 213 6.58 17.55 -14.63
CA LEU A 213 5.57 16.58 -14.26
C LEU A 213 6.27 15.29 -13.86
N LEU A 214 5.99 14.75 -12.68
CA LEU A 214 6.56 13.49 -12.21
C LEU A 214 5.50 12.38 -12.15
N ALA A 215 5.77 11.27 -12.84
CA ALA A 215 5.05 10.02 -12.66
C ALA A 215 6.01 8.98 -12.04
N ILE A 216 5.68 8.47 -10.87
CA ILE A 216 6.54 7.51 -10.16
C ILE A 216 5.77 6.25 -9.77
N GLY A 217 6.40 5.08 -9.91
CA GLY A 217 5.86 3.79 -9.51
C GLY A 217 6.26 2.66 -10.45
N ARG A 218 5.75 1.46 -10.19
CA ARG A 218 6.05 0.29 -11.04
C ARG A 218 5.63 0.54 -12.50
N ALA A 219 6.49 0.17 -13.43
CA ALA A 219 6.21 0.27 -14.86
C ALA A 219 5.21 -0.82 -15.30
N VAL A 220 3.93 -0.56 -15.09
CA VAL A 220 2.82 -1.44 -15.51
C VAL A 220 1.68 -0.62 -16.10
N PRO A 221 0.95 -1.14 -17.12
CA PRO A 221 -0.07 -0.38 -17.86
C PRO A 221 -1.13 0.27 -16.96
N ARG A 222 -1.54 -0.42 -15.89
CA ARG A 222 -2.57 0.06 -14.97
C ARG A 222 -2.20 1.35 -14.22
N LYS A 223 -0.90 1.68 -14.10
CA LYS A 223 -0.44 2.94 -13.48
C LYS A 223 -0.70 4.16 -14.35
N GLY A 224 -1.11 3.97 -15.60
CA GLY A 224 -1.66 5.02 -16.45
C GLY A 224 -0.66 6.02 -17.00
N VAL A 225 0.65 5.74 -16.98
CA VAL A 225 1.70 6.63 -17.53
C VAL A 225 1.44 6.96 -18.99
N GLU A 226 0.89 6.01 -19.77
CA GLU A 226 0.44 6.26 -21.13
C GLU A 226 -0.55 7.44 -21.21
N THR A 227 -1.50 7.53 -20.26
CA THR A 227 -2.46 8.64 -20.22
C THR A 227 -1.76 9.98 -20.04
N THR A 228 -0.70 10.01 -19.21
CA THR A 228 0.11 11.23 -18.98
C THR A 228 0.92 11.59 -20.21
N ILE A 229 1.56 10.63 -20.88
CA ILE A 229 2.29 10.88 -22.15
C ILE A 229 1.35 11.47 -23.20
N ARG A 230 0.16 10.90 -23.38
CA ARG A 230 -0.83 11.42 -24.33
C ARG A 230 -1.35 12.82 -23.94
N ALA A 231 -1.41 13.14 -22.64
CA ALA A 231 -1.81 14.44 -22.11
C ALA A 231 -0.78 15.54 -22.40
N LEU A 232 0.52 15.23 -22.53
CA LEU A 232 1.57 16.21 -22.84
C LEU A 232 1.32 16.99 -24.14
N ARG A 233 0.56 16.44 -25.07
CA ARG A 233 0.14 17.16 -26.30
C ARG A 233 -0.66 18.43 -26.00
N HIS A 234 -1.27 18.51 -24.81
CA HIS A 234 -2.05 19.65 -24.36
C HIS A 234 -1.29 20.54 -23.36
N VAL A 235 -0.02 20.22 -23.06
CA VAL A 235 0.84 20.94 -22.10
C VAL A 235 2.21 21.15 -22.77
N PRO A 236 2.35 22.16 -23.65
CA PRO A 236 3.50 22.27 -24.58
C PRO A 236 4.84 22.45 -23.87
N ASP A 237 4.89 23.16 -22.74
CA ASP A 237 6.13 23.58 -22.09
C ASP A 237 6.61 22.64 -20.97
N ALA A 238 5.82 21.58 -20.66
CA ALA A 238 6.14 20.67 -19.58
C ALA A 238 6.97 19.46 -20.03
N THR A 239 7.90 19.07 -19.18
CA THR A 239 8.65 17.80 -19.29
C THR A 239 8.04 16.77 -18.34
N LEU A 240 7.79 15.56 -18.84
CA LEU A 240 7.38 14.41 -18.04
C LEU A 240 8.61 13.59 -17.64
N VAL A 241 8.83 13.44 -16.36
CA VAL A 241 9.80 12.53 -15.77
C VAL A 241 9.05 11.28 -15.30
N VAL A 242 9.48 10.12 -15.78
CA VAL A 242 8.92 8.81 -15.41
C VAL A 242 9.97 8.04 -14.61
N ALA A 243 9.67 7.80 -13.34
CA ALA A 243 10.54 7.06 -12.42
C ALA A 243 9.91 5.70 -12.09
N GLY A 244 10.69 4.65 -12.26
CA GLY A 244 10.31 3.25 -12.05
C GLY A 244 10.44 2.42 -13.33
N GLY A 245 10.40 1.10 -13.14
CA GLY A 245 10.74 0.14 -14.18
C GLY A 245 12.21 -0.25 -14.15
N ALA A 246 12.47 -1.53 -14.40
CA ALA A 246 13.82 -2.06 -14.49
C ALA A 246 14.29 -2.13 -15.96
N PRO A 247 15.60 -2.11 -16.22
CA PRO A 247 16.14 -2.40 -17.55
C PRO A 247 15.62 -3.73 -18.09
N GLY A 248 15.13 -3.74 -19.33
CA GLY A 248 14.61 -4.95 -19.99
C GLY A 248 13.11 -5.22 -19.73
N GLU A 249 12.44 -4.49 -18.85
CA GLU A 249 10.98 -4.57 -18.74
C GLU A 249 10.29 -4.06 -20.02
N PRO A 250 9.18 -4.68 -20.47
CA PRO A 250 8.55 -4.33 -21.74
C PRO A 250 7.81 -2.97 -21.71
N GLU A 251 7.35 -2.54 -20.53
CA GLU A 251 6.51 -1.35 -20.41
C GLU A 251 7.26 -0.04 -20.71
N PRO A 252 8.49 0.22 -20.23
CA PRO A 252 9.23 1.43 -20.61
C PRO A 252 9.42 1.58 -22.12
N ALA A 253 9.77 0.49 -22.83
CA ALA A 253 9.90 0.51 -24.29
C ALA A 253 8.56 0.77 -25.00
N ARG A 254 7.45 0.23 -24.49
CA ARG A 254 6.11 0.50 -24.99
C ARG A 254 5.74 1.98 -24.80
N LEU A 255 6.03 2.56 -23.65
CA LEU A 255 5.76 3.96 -23.34
C LEU A 255 6.60 4.92 -24.19
N ALA A 256 7.87 4.59 -24.45
CA ALA A 256 8.73 5.37 -25.34
C ALA A 256 8.15 5.44 -26.77
N ARG A 257 7.71 4.30 -27.34
CA ARG A 257 7.01 4.27 -28.64
C ARG A 257 5.74 5.12 -28.66
N ILE A 258 4.98 5.13 -27.57
CA ILE A 258 3.79 6.00 -27.46
C ILE A 258 4.19 7.47 -27.45
N ALA A 259 5.28 7.82 -26.77
CA ALA A 259 5.79 9.20 -26.77
C ALA A 259 6.20 9.66 -28.18
N GLU A 260 6.85 8.79 -28.95
CA GLU A 260 7.18 9.01 -30.36
C GLU A 260 5.93 9.22 -31.22
N MET A 261 4.97 8.28 -31.14
CA MET A 261 3.70 8.41 -31.87
C MET A 261 2.91 9.65 -31.53
N CYS A 262 3.06 10.17 -30.30
CA CYS A 262 2.43 11.41 -29.86
C CYS A 262 3.23 12.67 -30.23
N GLY A 263 4.45 12.55 -30.79
CA GLY A 263 5.33 13.67 -31.10
C GLY A 263 5.90 14.39 -29.86
N VAL A 264 5.95 13.70 -28.70
CA VAL A 264 6.36 14.29 -27.42
C VAL A 264 7.60 13.62 -26.80
N ALA A 265 8.26 12.73 -27.54
CA ALA A 265 9.40 11.94 -27.05
C ALA A 265 10.52 12.81 -26.46
N HIS A 266 10.78 13.99 -27.07
CA HIS A 266 11.79 14.95 -26.61
C HIS A 266 11.48 15.58 -25.26
N ARG A 267 10.26 15.42 -24.73
CA ARG A 267 9.80 15.93 -23.43
C ARG A 267 9.44 14.81 -22.45
N VAL A 268 9.82 13.54 -22.73
CA VAL A 268 9.63 12.41 -21.83
C VAL A 268 10.98 11.84 -21.44
N ARG A 269 11.28 11.82 -20.15
CA ARG A 269 12.52 11.30 -19.59
C ARG A 269 12.23 10.11 -18.71
N PHE A 270 12.83 8.96 -19.02
CA PHE A 270 12.72 7.74 -18.22
C PHE A 270 13.96 7.64 -17.33
N LEU A 271 13.77 7.68 -16.01
CA LEU A 271 14.87 7.54 -15.04
C LEU A 271 15.16 6.07 -14.67
N GLY A 272 14.24 5.15 -15.01
CA GLY A 272 14.33 3.79 -14.50
C GLY A 272 14.06 3.72 -12.98
N LYS A 273 14.62 2.71 -12.33
CA LYS A 273 14.51 2.53 -10.88
C LYS A 273 15.25 3.66 -10.16
N VAL A 274 14.56 4.27 -9.19
CA VAL A 274 15.10 5.29 -8.29
C VAL A 274 15.16 4.69 -6.88
N ASP A 275 16.26 4.89 -6.18
CA ASP A 275 16.42 4.42 -4.82
C ASP A 275 15.47 5.15 -3.87
N ARG A 276 14.99 4.44 -2.85
CA ARG A 276 13.97 4.95 -1.93
C ARG A 276 14.38 6.26 -1.26
N ASP A 277 15.65 6.39 -0.92
CA ASP A 277 16.21 7.55 -0.23
C ASP A 277 16.28 8.79 -1.15
N ASP A 278 16.32 8.59 -2.47
CA ASP A 278 16.32 9.68 -3.46
C ASP A 278 14.91 10.16 -3.85
N VAL A 279 13.88 9.36 -3.56
CA VAL A 279 12.49 9.69 -3.93
C VAL A 279 12.03 11.03 -3.35
N PRO A 280 12.33 11.41 -2.10
CA PRO A 280 11.95 12.73 -1.57
C PRO A 280 12.57 13.89 -2.35
N ALA A 281 13.85 13.78 -2.74
CA ALA A 281 14.54 14.80 -3.54
C ALA A 281 13.96 14.90 -4.96
N LEU A 282 13.61 13.76 -5.56
CA LEU A 282 12.92 13.68 -6.85
C LEU A 282 11.52 14.32 -6.78
N MET A 283 10.74 14.05 -5.74
CA MET A 283 9.41 14.64 -5.56
C MET A 283 9.49 16.16 -5.41
N ARG A 284 10.40 16.66 -4.55
CA ARG A 284 10.59 18.11 -4.35
C ARG A 284 11.07 18.85 -5.62
N ALA A 285 11.63 18.14 -6.59
CA ALA A 285 12.05 18.70 -7.87
C ALA A 285 10.91 18.84 -8.88
N ALA A 286 9.76 18.21 -8.63
CA ALA A 286 8.59 18.28 -9.51
C ALA A 286 7.68 19.48 -9.15
N ASP A 287 7.07 20.08 -10.16
CA ASP A 287 6.00 21.08 -9.97
C ASP A 287 4.66 20.41 -9.71
N VAL A 288 4.43 19.24 -10.32
CA VAL A 288 3.21 18.45 -10.13
C VAL A 288 3.54 16.94 -10.17
N VAL A 289 3.05 16.20 -9.19
CA VAL A 289 3.06 14.74 -9.29
C VAL A 289 1.76 14.25 -9.93
N VAL A 290 1.89 13.42 -10.97
CA VAL A 290 0.78 12.89 -11.75
C VAL A 290 0.61 11.41 -11.43
N SER A 291 -0.51 11.05 -10.80
CA SER A 291 -0.88 9.69 -10.46
C SER A 291 -2.23 9.34 -11.06
N VAL A 292 -2.25 8.73 -12.24
CA VAL A 292 -3.50 8.47 -12.99
C VAL A 292 -3.74 6.98 -13.30
N PRO A 293 -3.67 6.10 -12.29
CA PRO A 293 -3.94 4.68 -12.46
C PRO A 293 -5.40 4.43 -12.87
N TRP A 294 -5.66 3.21 -13.38
CA TRP A 294 -7.03 2.77 -13.68
C TRP A 294 -7.82 2.44 -12.42
N TYR A 295 -7.13 1.97 -11.41
CA TYR A 295 -7.58 1.76 -10.05
C TYR A 295 -6.39 1.83 -9.10
N GLU A 296 -6.60 2.31 -7.90
CA GLU A 296 -5.57 2.41 -6.86
C GLU A 296 -6.22 2.13 -5.49
N PRO A 297 -5.82 1.06 -4.80
CA PRO A 297 -6.42 0.75 -3.50
C PRO A 297 -6.29 1.88 -2.50
N PHE A 298 -5.12 2.49 -2.41
CA PHE A 298 -4.91 3.61 -1.51
C PHE A 298 -4.16 4.78 -2.15
N GLY A 299 -2.96 4.57 -2.73
CA GLY A 299 -2.16 5.61 -3.36
C GLY A 299 -1.15 6.26 -2.40
N ILE A 300 -0.09 5.52 -2.05
CA ILE A 300 1.01 6.05 -1.21
C ILE A 300 1.74 7.19 -1.94
N VAL A 301 1.96 7.06 -3.26
CA VAL A 301 2.68 8.07 -4.06
C VAL A 301 2.07 9.47 -3.96
N PRO A 302 0.76 9.68 -4.09
CA PRO A 302 0.13 10.96 -3.79
C PRO A 302 0.42 11.49 -2.39
N LEU A 303 0.42 10.65 -1.36
CA LEU A 303 0.74 11.09 0.00
C LEU A 303 2.19 11.53 0.16
N GLU A 304 3.12 10.82 -0.46
CA GLU A 304 4.54 11.17 -0.46
C GLU A 304 4.77 12.52 -1.14
N ALA A 305 4.11 12.75 -2.28
CA ALA A 305 4.14 14.03 -2.98
C ALA A 305 3.56 15.17 -2.11
N MET A 306 2.38 14.93 -1.52
CA MET A 306 1.72 15.87 -0.62
C MET A 306 2.61 16.20 0.58
N ALA A 307 3.25 15.22 1.21
CA ALA A 307 4.17 15.42 2.32
C ALA A 307 5.40 16.26 1.91
N CYS A 308 5.84 16.16 0.65
CA CYS A 308 6.88 17.00 0.07
C CYS A 308 6.39 18.42 -0.33
N GLY A 309 5.11 18.75 -0.10
CA GLY A 309 4.54 20.03 -0.49
C GLY A 309 4.33 20.17 -2.00
N VAL A 310 4.22 19.06 -2.73
CA VAL A 310 4.01 19.03 -4.18
C VAL A 310 2.54 18.73 -4.48
N PRO A 311 1.84 19.57 -5.26
CA PRO A 311 0.46 19.33 -5.63
C PRO A 311 0.32 18.08 -6.50
N VAL A 312 -0.82 17.40 -6.37
CA VAL A 312 -1.09 16.15 -7.08
C VAL A 312 -2.22 16.33 -8.08
N VAL A 313 -2.04 15.80 -9.29
CA VAL A 313 -3.14 15.56 -10.22
C VAL A 313 -3.33 14.04 -10.33
N ALA A 314 -4.47 13.54 -9.84
CA ALA A 314 -4.73 12.12 -9.74
C ALA A 314 -6.00 11.71 -10.50
N SER A 315 -6.10 10.42 -10.86
CA SER A 315 -7.38 9.88 -11.32
C SER A 315 -8.37 9.72 -10.16
N ALA A 316 -9.65 10.01 -10.42
CA ALA A 316 -10.74 9.85 -9.46
C ALA A 316 -11.10 8.36 -9.27
N VAL A 317 -10.24 7.61 -8.57
CA VAL A 317 -10.39 6.18 -8.32
C VAL A 317 -9.87 5.78 -6.93
N GLY A 318 -10.56 4.84 -6.28
CA GLY A 318 -10.14 4.22 -5.03
C GLY A 318 -9.70 5.22 -3.97
N GLY A 319 -8.58 4.96 -3.31
CA GLY A 319 -8.05 5.80 -2.25
C GLY A 319 -7.66 7.23 -2.65
N HIS A 320 -7.53 7.53 -3.96
CA HIS A 320 -7.32 8.92 -4.39
C HIS A 320 -8.50 9.83 -4.06
N LEU A 321 -9.73 9.28 -3.99
CA LEU A 321 -10.92 10.04 -3.62
C LEU A 321 -10.87 10.54 -2.17
N ASP A 322 -10.17 9.82 -1.29
CA ASP A 322 -10.00 10.19 0.11
C ASP A 322 -8.73 11.01 0.35
N THR A 323 -7.66 10.73 -0.41
CA THR A 323 -6.36 11.38 -0.22
C THR A 323 -6.33 12.79 -0.78
N VAL A 324 -6.77 12.98 -2.03
CA VAL A 324 -6.73 14.25 -2.74
C VAL A 324 -8.06 14.99 -2.56
N VAL A 325 -8.01 16.19 -2.01
CA VAL A 325 -9.17 17.08 -1.91
C VAL A 325 -9.17 18.00 -3.13
N PRO A 326 -10.11 17.81 -4.10
CA PRO A 326 -10.14 18.58 -5.33
C PRO A 326 -10.27 20.08 -5.06
N GLY A 327 -9.43 20.88 -5.71
CA GLY A 327 -9.42 22.34 -5.54
C GLY A 327 -8.77 22.83 -4.23
N VAL A 328 -8.21 21.91 -3.42
CA VAL A 328 -7.53 22.26 -2.16
C VAL A 328 -6.11 21.70 -2.11
N THR A 329 -5.94 20.38 -2.29
CA THR A 329 -4.63 19.72 -2.21
C THR A 329 -4.14 19.23 -3.57
N GLY A 330 -4.92 19.44 -4.62
CA GLY A 330 -4.67 18.97 -5.96
C GLY A 330 -5.93 18.86 -6.79
N LEU A 331 -5.88 18.08 -7.86
CA LEU A 331 -7.01 17.89 -8.77
C LEU A 331 -7.29 16.39 -9.00
N LEU A 332 -8.58 16.08 -9.16
CA LEU A 332 -9.04 14.75 -9.58
C LEU A 332 -9.55 14.83 -11.03
N VAL A 333 -9.13 13.86 -11.85
CA VAL A 333 -9.56 13.75 -13.25
C VAL A 333 -10.16 12.35 -13.51
N PRO A 334 -11.08 12.19 -14.47
CA PRO A 334 -11.55 10.87 -14.84
C PRO A 334 -10.39 9.98 -15.34
N PRO A 335 -10.34 8.69 -14.96
CA PRO A 335 -9.30 7.77 -15.42
C PRO A 335 -9.34 7.59 -16.94
N ARG A 336 -8.17 7.33 -17.56
CA ARG A 336 -8.01 7.07 -19.00
C ARG A 336 -8.54 8.20 -19.91
N ARG A 337 -8.47 9.48 -19.45
CA ARG A 337 -8.93 10.65 -20.21
C ARG A 337 -7.79 11.66 -20.41
N PRO A 338 -6.89 11.44 -21.41
CA PRO A 338 -5.72 12.30 -21.62
C PRO A 338 -6.04 13.78 -21.81
N ALA A 339 -7.11 14.10 -22.54
CA ALA A 339 -7.52 15.49 -22.78
C ALA A 339 -7.98 16.19 -21.49
N ALA A 340 -8.69 15.47 -20.59
CA ALA A 340 -9.09 16.03 -19.30
C ALA A 340 -7.87 16.27 -18.41
N LEU A 341 -6.94 15.30 -18.35
CA LEU A 341 -5.68 15.43 -17.64
C LEU A 341 -4.86 16.61 -18.18
N GLY A 342 -4.71 16.72 -19.50
CA GLY A 342 -3.95 17.81 -20.12
C GLY A 342 -4.53 19.19 -19.81
N ARG A 343 -5.87 19.34 -19.81
CA ARG A 343 -6.52 20.61 -19.40
C ARG A 343 -6.26 20.95 -17.95
N ALA A 344 -6.37 19.96 -17.05
CA ALA A 344 -6.11 20.15 -15.62
C ALA A 344 -4.66 20.57 -15.36
N LEU A 345 -3.70 19.87 -15.98
CA LEU A 345 -2.27 20.19 -15.85
C LEU A 345 -1.96 21.57 -16.39
N ARG A 346 -2.45 21.92 -17.59
CA ARG A 346 -2.21 23.24 -18.20
C ARG A 346 -2.79 24.36 -17.34
N GLY A 347 -4.01 24.18 -16.81
CA GLY A 347 -4.63 25.20 -15.94
C GLY A 347 -3.86 25.37 -14.64
N LEU A 348 -3.40 24.28 -14.02
CA LEU A 348 -2.63 24.33 -12.78
C LEU A 348 -1.24 24.96 -12.99
N LEU A 349 -0.52 24.59 -14.04
CA LEU A 349 0.81 25.14 -14.36
C LEU A 349 0.78 26.61 -14.78
N ALA A 350 -0.35 27.10 -15.28
CA ALA A 350 -0.52 28.53 -15.64
C ALA A 350 -0.73 29.45 -14.42
N ASP A 351 -0.93 28.87 -13.22
CA ASP A 351 -1.19 29.64 -11.99
C ASP A 351 -0.19 29.25 -10.87
N PRO A 352 0.94 29.95 -10.74
CA PRO A 352 1.94 29.68 -9.71
C PRO A 352 1.42 29.86 -8.28
N PHE A 353 0.45 30.74 -8.06
CA PHE A 353 -0.17 30.92 -6.74
C PHE A 353 -0.99 29.69 -6.35
N LEU A 354 -1.74 29.13 -7.30
CA LEU A 354 -2.53 27.93 -7.09
C LEU A 354 -1.64 26.70 -6.84
N LEU A 355 -0.55 26.55 -7.60
CA LEU A 355 0.47 25.52 -7.37
C LEU A 355 1.00 25.57 -5.93
N THR A 356 1.41 26.77 -5.49
CA THR A 356 1.93 26.99 -4.13
C THR A 356 0.86 26.70 -3.07
N ALA A 357 -0.36 27.21 -3.26
CA ALA A 357 -1.45 27.01 -2.32
C ALA A 357 -1.81 25.53 -2.16
N TYR A 358 -1.90 24.79 -3.27
CA TYR A 358 -2.17 23.35 -3.21
C TYR A 358 -1.02 22.57 -2.54
N GLY A 359 0.23 22.96 -2.80
CA GLY A 359 1.39 22.35 -2.16
C GLY A 359 1.38 22.49 -0.64
N ILE A 360 1.10 23.71 -0.15
CA ILE A 360 0.99 24.00 1.30
C ILE A 360 -0.15 23.19 1.92
N ALA A 361 -1.35 23.25 1.35
CA ALA A 361 -2.51 22.53 1.85
C ALA A 361 -2.31 21.01 1.81
N ALA A 362 -1.60 20.50 0.78
CA ALA A 362 -1.24 19.11 0.64
C ALA A 362 -0.32 18.65 1.79
N ALA A 363 0.74 19.43 2.08
CA ALA A 363 1.65 19.11 3.19
C ALA A 363 0.95 19.15 4.55
N ASP A 364 0.08 20.11 4.78
CA ASP A 364 -0.69 20.22 6.02
C ASP A 364 -1.66 19.03 6.19
N ARG A 365 -2.32 18.61 5.10
CA ARG A 365 -3.18 17.43 5.11
C ARG A 365 -2.36 16.14 5.37
N ALA A 366 -1.20 15.97 4.72
CA ALA A 366 -0.34 14.82 4.94
C ALA A 366 0.07 14.72 6.41
N ARG A 367 0.54 15.82 7.01
CA ARG A 367 0.94 15.88 8.43
C ARG A 367 -0.23 15.64 9.39
N SER A 368 -1.38 16.24 9.13
CA SER A 368 -2.51 16.17 10.04
C SER A 368 -3.26 14.85 10.02
N ARG A 369 -3.19 14.06 8.93
CA ARG A 369 -4.01 12.86 8.75
C ARG A 369 -3.24 11.57 8.54
N TYR A 370 -2.03 11.62 7.94
CA TYR A 370 -1.36 10.45 7.38
C TYR A 370 0.00 10.17 8.04
N ASP A 371 0.27 10.76 9.19
CA ASP A 371 1.40 10.39 10.05
C ASP A 371 1.27 8.96 10.56
N TRP A 372 2.35 8.17 10.49
CA TRP A 372 2.32 6.76 10.93
C TRP A 372 1.99 6.60 12.42
N GLY A 373 2.36 7.56 13.27
CA GLY A 373 1.98 7.54 14.69
C GLY A 373 0.46 7.64 14.87
N ARG A 374 -0.22 8.47 14.06
CA ARG A 374 -1.67 8.58 14.02
C ARG A 374 -2.33 7.32 13.46
N VAL A 375 -1.79 6.78 12.36
CA VAL A 375 -2.28 5.53 11.77
C VAL A 375 -2.18 4.39 12.77
N ALA A 376 -1.06 4.26 13.47
CA ALA A 376 -0.88 3.27 14.53
C ALA A 376 -1.87 3.46 15.69
N ALA A 377 -2.15 4.71 16.09
CA ALA A 377 -3.14 4.99 17.13
C ALA A 377 -4.56 4.54 16.73
N GLN A 378 -4.96 4.81 15.49
CA GLN A 378 -6.25 4.37 14.96
C GLN A 378 -6.31 2.84 14.84
N THR A 379 -5.23 2.21 14.41
CA THR A 379 -5.12 0.75 14.34
C THR A 379 -5.25 0.11 15.73
N VAL A 380 -4.58 0.68 16.74
CA VAL A 380 -4.68 0.21 18.14
C VAL A 380 -6.09 0.36 18.68
N ALA A 381 -6.81 1.43 18.31
CA ALA A 381 -8.22 1.57 18.71
C ALA A 381 -9.07 0.42 18.17
N VAL A 382 -8.93 0.05 16.90
CA VAL A 382 -9.63 -1.13 16.34
C VAL A 382 -9.24 -2.42 17.07
N TYR A 383 -7.96 -2.61 17.38
CA TYR A 383 -7.51 -3.79 18.14
C TYR A 383 -8.15 -3.85 19.52
N THR A 384 -8.23 -2.71 20.22
CA THR A 384 -8.84 -2.61 21.54
C THR A 384 -10.32 -2.92 21.47
N ASP A 385 -11.04 -2.40 20.48
CA ASP A 385 -12.46 -2.67 20.27
C ASP A 385 -12.73 -4.16 20.03
N VAL A 386 -11.89 -4.82 19.20
CA VAL A 386 -11.96 -6.28 18.97
C VAL A 386 -11.75 -7.05 20.27
N LEU A 387 -10.69 -6.76 21.02
CA LEU A 387 -10.40 -7.46 22.26
C LEU A 387 -11.51 -7.25 23.29
N THR A 388 -12.02 -6.03 23.42
CA THR A 388 -13.11 -5.69 24.35
C THR A 388 -14.40 -6.42 23.97
N SER A 389 -14.76 -6.48 22.70
CA SER A 389 -15.96 -7.19 22.22
C SER A 389 -15.92 -8.70 22.51
N LEU A 390 -14.71 -9.27 22.61
CA LEU A 390 -14.46 -10.66 22.96
C LEU A 390 -14.25 -10.88 24.46
N GLY A 391 -14.47 -9.87 25.31
CA GLY A 391 -14.26 -9.93 26.76
C GLY A 391 -12.80 -10.05 27.17
N ARG A 392 -11.86 -9.62 26.33
CA ARG A 392 -10.41 -9.67 26.59
C ARG A 392 -9.89 -8.29 26.92
N SER A 393 -8.96 -8.21 27.89
CA SER A 393 -8.25 -6.95 28.18
C SER A 393 -6.89 -6.95 27.48
N PRO A 394 -6.46 -5.83 26.88
CA PRO A 394 -5.12 -5.72 26.32
C PRO A 394 -4.03 -6.03 27.36
N GLY A 395 -3.14 -6.98 27.08
CA GLY A 395 -2.03 -7.36 27.97
C GLY A 395 -2.32 -8.52 28.96
N MET A 396 -3.50 -9.10 28.96
CA MET A 396 -3.78 -10.34 29.69
C MET A 396 -3.51 -11.56 28.79
N THR A 397 -2.24 -11.89 28.60
CA THR A 397 -1.86 -13.21 28.08
C THR A 397 -1.90 -14.22 29.20
N GLY A 398 -2.85 -15.18 29.17
CA GLY A 398 -2.74 -16.42 29.93
C GLY A 398 -3.84 -16.68 30.93
N ALA A 399 -4.84 -17.38 30.52
CA ALA A 399 -5.39 -18.62 31.10
C ALA A 399 -6.59 -18.99 30.21
N LEU A 400 -6.47 -20.06 29.46
CA LEU A 400 -7.67 -20.79 29.00
C LEU A 400 -8.50 -21.09 30.22
N PRO A 401 -9.83 -20.81 30.25
CA PRO A 401 -10.67 -21.30 31.31
C PRO A 401 -10.55 -22.81 31.27
N GLY A 402 -10.01 -23.38 32.36
CA GLY A 402 -9.90 -24.81 32.53
C GLY A 402 -11.27 -25.42 32.33
N THR A 403 -11.37 -26.43 31.48
CA THR A 403 -12.49 -27.35 31.42
C THR A 403 -12.58 -28.03 32.78
N GLY A 404 -13.41 -27.46 33.65
CA GLY A 404 -13.78 -28.08 34.88
C GLY A 404 -14.53 -29.37 34.55
N ALA A 405 -13.84 -30.49 34.73
CA ALA A 405 -14.50 -31.79 34.81
C ALA A 405 -15.24 -31.84 36.16
N ALA A 406 -16.52 -32.07 36.11
CA ALA A 406 -17.33 -32.65 37.15
C ALA A 406 -18.23 -33.70 36.51
#